data_bbe400cacfee63376d6bf5914c130fac
#
_entry.id   bbe400cacfee63376d6bf5914c130fac
#
_cell.length_a   1.000
_cell.length_b   1.000
_cell.length_c   1.000
_cell.angle_alpha   90.00
_cell.angle_beta   90.00
_cell.angle_gamma   90.00
#
_symmetry.space_group_name_H-M   'P 1'
#
loop_
_entity.id
_entity.type
_entity.pdbx_description
1 polymer ?
#
loop_
_entity_poly.entity_id
_entity_poly.type
_entity_poly.pdbx_seq_one_letter_code
_entity_poly.pdbx_strand_id
1 'polypeptide(L)'
;MTLKYNPFSCALAMAGLMLGLAGCSVADQIGNLNPFNRGEDIMPGDRRSVLANTGDALAGASLSGSSASISANVALSDWSQPGGNAANAPGNVSLSGGDGALLWRAKTSAKVAKKGVRASAPPLTVGGRYYVYDAGGTVTALAGAGGRQWSVSLKPEGENSLTTGGGIAAAGNVIVAATGYGELVALDAATGGRAWTYDLREPARGAPTAAGGKVYVVTVSNVLHAVNIADGGEAWTYAGIPETAGVLSAASPAVSGNIVVVPYSSGEVIAFDTASGDPKWSDTVIRAVRTAAVSGLSDVSASPVISDGTVFATGVSGRTIAVKLSNGERLWEENVGSAYTPAVSGNSVFLIDLDDNLVALNRSTGKAFWSTRLPVVRKKRFFSVWAGPMLAGNKLWAVSNDGKLISVEPATGQILSDRKLPGPAFIKPTAAGGRLYVLAGDGSLSALR
;
A
#
# COMPACT_ATOMS: atom_id res chain seq x y z
N MET A 1 1.86 -49.33 49.55
CA MET A 1 0.72 -48.61 50.06
C MET A 1 -0.39 -48.74 49.01
N THR A 2 -1.27 -49.72 49.19
CA THR A 2 -2.28 -50.18 48.23
C THR A 2 -3.58 -49.43 48.48
N LEU A 3 -4.02 -48.57 47.57
CA LEU A 3 -5.31 -47.94 47.60
C LEU A 3 -6.41 -48.93 47.20
N LYS A 4 -7.31 -49.23 48.14
CA LYS A 4 -8.50 -50.06 47.90
C LYS A 4 -9.57 -49.20 47.16
N TYR A 5 -9.95 -49.63 45.99
CA TYR A 5 -11.10 -49.11 45.24
C TYR A 5 -12.42 -49.55 45.93
N ASN A 6 -13.29 -48.59 46.17
CA ASN A 6 -14.60 -48.82 46.79
C ASN A 6 -15.69 -48.89 45.68
N PRO A 7 -16.39 -50.04 45.53
CA PRO A 7 -17.31 -50.25 44.39
C PRO A 7 -18.59 -49.43 44.41
N PHE A 8 -18.86 -48.68 45.47
CA PHE A 8 -20.08 -47.86 45.59
C PHE A 8 -20.01 -46.54 44.83
N SER A 9 -18.87 -46.09 44.40
CA SER A 9 -18.68 -44.83 43.65
C SER A 9 -19.02 -44.94 42.15
N CYS A 10 -19.05 -46.14 41.59
CA CYS A 10 -19.35 -46.34 40.16
C CYS A 10 -20.88 -46.41 39.90
N ALA A 11 -21.70 -46.76 40.89
CA ALA A 11 -23.16 -46.85 40.68
C ALA A 11 -23.85 -45.47 40.61
N LEU A 12 -23.30 -44.47 41.30
CA LEU A 12 -23.85 -43.09 41.22
C LEU A 12 -23.47 -42.35 39.95
N ALA A 13 -22.35 -42.67 39.34
CA ALA A 13 -21.93 -42.05 38.08
C ALA A 13 -22.71 -42.57 36.87
N MET A 14 -23.18 -43.81 36.86
CA MET A 14 -24.05 -44.35 35.81
C MET A 14 -25.51 -43.91 35.89
N ALA A 15 -26.05 -43.56 37.06
CA ALA A 15 -27.36 -43.05 37.19
C ALA A 15 -27.50 -41.59 36.71
N GLY A 16 -26.43 -40.81 36.79
CA GLY A 16 -26.35 -39.45 36.23
C GLY A 16 -26.30 -39.37 34.70
N LEU A 17 -25.78 -40.42 34.03
CA LEU A 17 -25.61 -40.44 32.58
C LEU A 17 -26.90 -40.92 31.84
N MET A 18 -27.79 -41.61 32.53
CA MET A 18 -29.07 -42.08 31.95
C MET A 18 -30.19 -41.04 31.98
N LEU A 19 -30.07 -39.99 32.79
CA LEU A 19 -31.01 -38.87 32.83
C LEU A 19 -30.71 -37.78 31.79
N GLY A 20 -29.54 -37.86 31.12
CA GLY A 20 -29.14 -36.93 30.08
C GLY A 20 -29.64 -37.25 28.66
N LEU A 21 -30.20 -38.46 28.42
CA LEU A 21 -30.63 -38.89 27.09
C LEU A 21 -32.13 -38.75 26.80
N ALA A 22 -32.94 -38.35 27.79
CA ALA A 22 -34.35 -38.09 27.59
C ALA A 22 -34.68 -36.60 27.31
N GLY A 23 -33.67 -35.77 27.13
CA GLY A 23 -33.78 -34.30 26.96
C GLY A 23 -33.83 -33.78 25.55
N CYS A 24 -33.80 -34.62 24.51
CA CYS A 24 -33.75 -34.15 23.13
C CYS A 24 -35.04 -33.53 22.58
N SER A 25 -36.16 -33.60 23.29
CA SER A 25 -37.41 -32.92 22.88
C SER A 25 -37.70 -31.59 23.64
N VAL A 26 -36.90 -31.26 24.65
CA VAL A 26 -37.04 -29.99 25.39
C VAL A 26 -36.03 -28.95 24.93
N ALA A 27 -34.99 -29.35 24.23
CA ALA A 27 -33.96 -28.43 23.70
C ALA A 27 -34.51 -27.43 22.68
N ASP A 28 -35.51 -27.80 21.89
CA ASP A 28 -36.15 -26.89 20.94
C ASP A 28 -37.04 -25.82 21.57
N GLN A 29 -37.56 -26.06 22.78
CA GLN A 29 -38.33 -25.05 23.51
C GLN A 29 -37.47 -24.10 24.35
N ILE A 30 -36.23 -24.52 24.70
CA ILE A 30 -35.28 -23.67 25.46
C ILE A 30 -34.50 -22.74 24.53
N GLY A 31 -34.40 -23.08 23.24
CA GLY A 31 -33.75 -22.24 22.22
C GLY A 31 -34.38 -20.83 22.08
N ASN A 32 -35.65 -20.70 22.41
CA ASN A 32 -36.36 -19.41 22.41
C ASN A 32 -36.12 -18.55 23.65
N LEU A 33 -35.44 -19.06 24.68
CA LEU A 33 -35.09 -18.33 25.90
C LEU A 33 -33.68 -17.76 25.89
N ASN A 34 -32.91 -18.01 24.83
CA ASN A 34 -31.58 -17.39 24.67
C ASN A 34 -31.77 -15.91 24.28
N PRO A 35 -31.41 -14.94 25.11
CA PRO A 35 -31.58 -13.51 24.80
C PRO A 35 -30.72 -13.07 23.59
N PHE A 36 -29.76 -13.91 23.15
CA PHE A 36 -28.93 -13.68 22.00
C PHE A 36 -29.44 -14.35 20.71
N ASN A 37 -30.52 -15.15 20.82
CA ASN A 37 -31.14 -15.84 19.67
C ASN A 37 -32.59 -15.37 19.44
N ARG A 38 -32.85 -14.07 19.68
CA ARG A 38 -34.06 -13.45 19.19
C ARG A 38 -33.94 -13.37 17.67
N GLY A 39 -34.69 -14.23 16.98
CA GLY A 39 -34.99 -13.99 15.58
C GLY A 39 -35.52 -12.57 15.47
N GLU A 40 -34.85 -11.73 14.66
CA GLU A 40 -35.34 -10.39 14.39
C GLU A 40 -36.79 -10.52 13.87
N ASP A 41 -37.74 -9.83 14.52
CA ASP A 41 -39.08 -9.67 13.98
C ASP A 41 -38.97 -8.87 12.67
N ILE A 42 -38.87 -9.59 11.57
CA ILE A 42 -38.73 -9.03 10.26
C ILE A 42 -40.08 -8.44 9.84
N MET A 43 -40.26 -7.13 10.05
CA MET A 43 -41.46 -6.45 9.56
C MET A 43 -41.58 -6.60 8.02
N PRO A 44 -42.75 -6.97 7.49
CA PRO A 44 -42.94 -7.06 6.06
C PRO A 44 -42.77 -5.69 5.40
N GLY A 45 -41.92 -5.61 4.37
CA GLY A 45 -41.63 -4.41 3.61
C GLY A 45 -40.54 -4.64 2.58
N ASP A 46 -40.54 -3.85 1.52
CA ASP A 46 -39.49 -3.84 0.49
C ASP A 46 -38.19 -3.28 1.12
N ARG A 47 -37.34 -4.17 1.59
CA ARG A 47 -36.05 -3.79 2.20
C ARG A 47 -35.01 -3.62 1.11
N ARG A 48 -34.64 -2.41 0.83
CA ARG A 48 -33.42 -2.14 0.08
C ARG A 48 -32.25 -2.12 1.08
N SER A 49 -31.23 -2.94 0.83
CA SER A 49 -30.00 -2.92 1.60
C SER A 49 -29.37 -1.53 1.48
N VAL A 50 -29.30 -0.81 2.60
CA VAL A 50 -28.60 0.48 2.68
C VAL A 50 -27.07 0.30 2.45
N LEU A 51 -26.57 -0.94 2.63
CA LEU A 51 -25.18 -1.32 2.38
C LEU A 51 -24.93 -1.76 0.93
N ALA A 52 -25.99 -2.01 0.14
CA ALA A 52 -25.84 -2.39 -1.28
C ALA A 52 -25.35 -1.23 -2.17
N ASN A 53 -25.37 0.00 -1.66
CA ASN A 53 -25.00 1.18 -2.45
C ASN A 53 -23.51 1.56 -2.42
N THR A 54 -22.64 0.82 -1.75
CA THR A 54 -21.18 1.11 -1.81
C THR A 54 -20.52 0.53 -3.06
N GLY A 55 -21.09 -0.51 -3.67
CA GLY A 55 -20.67 -1.04 -4.97
C GLY A 55 -21.38 -0.36 -6.17
N ASP A 56 -22.58 0.15 -5.95
CA ASP A 56 -23.41 0.78 -7.00
C ASP A 56 -23.01 2.23 -7.33
N ALA A 57 -22.20 2.89 -6.51
CA ALA A 57 -21.70 4.22 -6.87
C ALA A 57 -20.87 4.21 -8.17
N LEU A 58 -20.23 3.05 -8.47
CA LEU A 58 -19.50 2.85 -9.72
C LEU A 58 -20.34 2.16 -10.80
N ALA A 59 -21.32 1.31 -10.43
CA ALA A 59 -22.22 0.67 -11.38
C ALA A 59 -23.27 1.65 -12.00
N GLY A 60 -23.56 2.73 -11.28
CA GLY A 60 -24.39 3.85 -11.76
C GLY A 60 -23.60 5.05 -12.29
N ALA A 61 -22.27 4.99 -12.26
CA ALA A 61 -21.44 6.04 -12.84
C ALA A 61 -21.71 6.05 -14.35
N SER A 62 -22.55 6.96 -14.74
CA SER A 62 -22.82 7.29 -16.13
C SER A 62 -21.46 7.46 -16.81
N LEU A 63 -21.12 6.54 -17.67
CA LEU A 63 -19.95 6.63 -18.52
C LEU A 63 -20.01 8.02 -19.14
N SER A 64 -19.10 8.89 -18.76
CA SER A 64 -18.98 10.15 -19.47
C SER A 64 -18.81 9.80 -20.93
N GLY A 65 -19.45 10.47 -21.87
CA GLY A 65 -19.38 10.15 -23.30
C GLY A 65 -17.97 10.21 -23.90
N SER A 66 -16.92 10.25 -23.06
CA SER A 66 -15.49 10.18 -23.37
C SER A 66 -14.88 8.92 -22.79
N SER A 67 -13.95 8.31 -23.49
CA SER A 67 -13.18 7.16 -23.04
C SER A 67 -11.96 7.58 -22.20
N ALA A 68 -11.48 6.67 -21.34
CA ALA A 68 -10.20 6.85 -20.65
C ALA A 68 -9.07 6.94 -21.68
N SER A 69 -8.14 7.84 -21.45
CA SER A 69 -6.96 8.03 -22.29
C SER A 69 -5.71 8.23 -21.44
N ILE A 70 -4.57 7.86 -22.01
CA ILE A 70 -3.26 8.00 -21.39
C ILE A 70 -2.36 8.89 -22.25
N SER A 71 -1.39 9.53 -21.61
CA SER A 71 -0.35 10.27 -22.32
C SER A 71 0.61 9.35 -23.06
N ALA A 72 1.36 9.90 -24.00
CA ALA A 72 2.44 9.19 -24.68
C ALA A 72 3.44 8.57 -23.69
N ASN A 73 4.17 7.56 -24.16
CA ASN A 73 5.20 6.90 -23.36
C ASN A 73 6.33 7.87 -22.99
N VAL A 74 6.78 7.77 -21.73
CA VAL A 74 7.92 8.50 -21.21
C VAL A 74 9.08 7.52 -20.99
N ALA A 75 10.22 7.80 -21.59
CA ALA A 75 11.44 7.05 -21.32
C ALA A 75 11.94 7.43 -19.92
N LEU A 76 11.90 6.47 -19.00
CA LEU A 76 12.38 6.63 -17.63
C LEU A 76 13.57 5.68 -17.44
N SER A 77 14.79 6.25 -17.33
CA SER A 77 16.00 5.46 -17.04
C SER A 77 16.05 4.97 -15.61
N ASP A 78 15.59 5.81 -14.69
CA ASP A 78 15.70 5.62 -13.26
C ASP A 78 14.33 5.65 -12.56
N TRP A 79 14.17 4.80 -11.56
CA TRP A 79 13.08 4.79 -10.60
C TRP A 79 13.67 5.18 -9.26
N SER A 80 13.85 6.48 -9.01
CA SER A 80 14.64 6.99 -7.89
C SER A 80 13.86 7.18 -6.59
N GLN A 81 12.54 7.19 -6.66
CA GLN A 81 11.65 7.37 -5.51
C GLN A 81 10.65 6.21 -5.42
N PRO A 82 10.00 5.98 -4.27
CA PRO A 82 9.00 4.91 -4.11
C PRO A 82 7.88 4.95 -5.16
N GLY A 83 7.46 6.16 -5.57
CA GLY A 83 6.47 6.40 -6.63
C GLY A 83 7.06 6.62 -8.01
N GLY A 84 8.38 6.42 -8.21
CA GLY A 84 9.11 6.61 -9.46
C GLY A 84 9.86 7.94 -9.51
N ASN A 85 9.22 9.03 -9.19
CA ASN A 85 9.77 10.37 -9.03
C ASN A 85 9.24 11.04 -7.75
N ALA A 86 9.73 12.22 -7.42
CA ALA A 86 9.35 12.93 -6.20
C ALA A 86 7.85 13.29 -6.13
N ALA A 87 7.18 13.45 -7.26
CA ALA A 87 5.75 13.74 -7.35
C ALA A 87 4.87 12.47 -7.30
N ASN A 88 5.46 11.28 -7.21
CA ASN A 88 4.79 9.99 -7.34
C ASN A 88 4.02 9.81 -8.67
N ALA A 89 4.38 10.57 -9.69
CA ALA A 89 3.72 10.65 -10.99
C ALA A 89 4.68 10.31 -12.14
N PRO A 90 5.11 9.04 -12.31
CA PRO A 90 6.04 8.63 -13.35
C PRO A 90 5.43 8.65 -14.76
N GLY A 91 4.09 8.75 -14.86
CA GLY A 91 3.37 8.73 -16.13
C GLY A 91 3.30 7.34 -16.76
N ASN A 92 3.15 7.30 -18.08
CA ASN A 92 3.16 6.07 -18.86
C ASN A 92 4.60 5.71 -19.23
N VAL A 93 5.23 4.84 -18.45
CA VAL A 93 6.66 4.51 -18.63
C VAL A 93 6.86 3.58 -19.82
N SER A 94 7.84 3.88 -20.69
CA SER A 94 8.17 3.04 -21.84
C SER A 94 8.67 1.65 -21.42
N LEU A 95 8.23 0.61 -22.13
CA LEU A 95 8.74 -0.75 -22.01
C LEU A 95 9.32 -1.22 -23.35
N SER A 96 10.43 -1.96 -23.30
CA SER A 96 11.08 -2.51 -24.50
C SER A 96 10.42 -3.78 -25.05
N GLY A 97 9.39 -4.30 -24.38
CA GLY A 97 8.62 -5.49 -24.78
C GLY A 97 7.17 -5.29 -24.44
N GLY A 98 6.77 -5.59 -23.22
CA GLY A 98 5.41 -5.36 -22.76
C GLY A 98 4.53 -6.61 -22.80
N ASP A 99 5.16 -7.80 -22.80
CA ASP A 99 4.49 -9.08 -22.63
C ASP A 99 4.60 -9.62 -21.20
N GLY A 100 5.40 -8.97 -20.32
CA GLY A 100 5.61 -9.39 -18.93
C GLY A 100 6.41 -10.68 -18.78
N ALA A 101 7.19 -11.08 -19.81
CA ALA A 101 8.02 -12.27 -19.74
C ALA A 101 9.22 -12.06 -18.81
N LEU A 102 9.55 -13.09 -18.02
CA LEU A 102 10.68 -13.07 -17.11
C LEU A 102 12.02 -12.99 -17.87
N LEU A 103 12.83 -12.01 -17.56
CA LEU A 103 14.20 -11.87 -18.06
C LEU A 103 15.22 -12.49 -17.11
N TRP A 104 15.14 -12.12 -15.83
CA TRP A 104 15.98 -12.66 -14.77
C TRP A 104 15.31 -12.51 -13.42
N ARG A 105 15.80 -13.30 -12.44
CA ARG A 105 15.40 -13.25 -11.03
C ARG A 105 16.63 -13.34 -10.16
N ALA A 106 16.72 -12.48 -9.15
CA ALA A 106 17.80 -12.45 -8.18
C ALA A 106 17.26 -12.44 -6.75
N LYS A 107 17.93 -13.13 -5.83
CA LYS A 107 17.64 -13.02 -4.40
C LYS A 107 18.33 -11.77 -3.85
N THR A 108 17.58 -10.94 -3.14
CA THR A 108 18.09 -9.72 -2.51
C THR A 108 18.38 -9.91 -1.04
N SER A 109 17.59 -10.72 -0.33
CA SER A 109 17.74 -10.99 1.09
C SER A 109 18.38 -12.35 1.35
N ALA A 110 19.26 -12.42 2.36
CA ALA A 110 19.86 -13.68 2.83
C ALA A 110 18.89 -14.51 3.70
N LYS A 111 17.85 -13.89 4.26
CA LYS A 111 16.87 -14.55 5.11
C LYS A 111 15.46 -14.26 4.59
N VAL A 112 14.75 -15.31 4.24
CA VAL A 112 13.31 -15.24 3.97
C VAL A 112 12.64 -14.71 5.24
N ALA A 113 11.86 -13.65 5.08
CA ALA A 113 11.08 -13.11 6.19
C ALA A 113 10.22 -14.20 6.82
N LYS A 114 10.23 -14.28 8.15
CA LYS A 114 9.31 -15.15 8.90
C LYS A 114 7.87 -14.83 8.48
N LYS A 115 6.97 -15.83 8.55
CA LYS A 115 5.55 -15.67 8.23
C LYS A 115 5.01 -14.31 8.75
N GLY A 116 4.56 -13.45 7.84
CA GLY A 116 3.90 -12.17 8.16
C GLY A 116 4.71 -10.90 8.00
N VAL A 117 6.04 -10.97 7.94
CA VAL A 117 6.88 -9.76 7.74
C VAL A 117 7.35 -9.71 6.28
N ARG A 118 7.12 -8.59 5.61
CA ARG A 118 7.34 -8.41 4.17
C ARG A 118 8.06 -7.10 3.91
N ALA A 119 8.77 -7.01 2.78
CA ALA A 119 9.25 -5.73 2.27
C ALA A 119 8.07 -4.76 2.13
N SER A 120 8.22 -3.55 2.63
CA SER A 120 7.18 -2.52 2.67
C SER A 120 7.33 -1.49 1.56
N ALA A 121 8.50 -1.43 0.91
CA ALA A 121 8.82 -0.41 -0.07
C ALA A 121 9.16 -1.01 -1.44
N PRO A 122 8.81 -0.31 -2.54
CA PRO A 122 9.22 -0.68 -3.89
C PRO A 122 10.74 -0.66 -4.05
N PRO A 123 11.30 -1.51 -4.94
CA PRO A 123 12.71 -1.42 -5.30
C PRO A 123 12.97 -0.15 -6.09
N LEU A 124 14.18 0.40 -5.94
CA LEU A 124 14.65 1.50 -6.78
C LEU A 124 15.52 0.96 -7.93
N THR A 125 15.51 1.71 -9.03
CA THR A 125 16.44 1.51 -10.14
C THR A 125 17.13 2.85 -10.41
N VAL A 126 18.44 2.93 -10.21
CA VAL A 126 19.20 4.17 -10.37
C VAL A 126 20.58 3.87 -10.95
N GLY A 127 20.94 4.54 -12.03
CA GLY A 127 22.26 4.40 -12.65
C GLY A 127 22.58 2.95 -13.07
N GLY A 128 21.57 2.19 -13.51
CA GLY A 128 21.72 0.77 -13.91
C GLY A 128 21.89 -0.20 -12.74
N ARG A 129 21.72 0.25 -11.49
CA ARG A 129 21.68 -0.58 -10.27
C ARG A 129 20.28 -0.66 -9.72
N TYR A 130 20.02 -1.73 -8.95
CA TYR A 130 18.76 -1.98 -8.28
C TYR A 130 19.00 -1.99 -6.77
N TYR A 131 18.19 -1.25 -6.04
CA TYR A 131 18.28 -1.18 -4.58
C TYR A 131 17.00 -1.71 -3.97
N VAL A 132 17.17 -2.62 -3.00
CA VAL A 132 16.05 -3.24 -2.29
C VAL A 132 16.26 -3.09 -0.78
N TYR A 133 15.24 -2.61 -0.10
CA TYR A 133 15.18 -2.59 1.37
C TYR A 133 14.27 -3.73 1.82
N ASP A 134 14.79 -4.64 2.64
CA ASP A 134 14.03 -5.79 3.12
C ASP A 134 13.48 -5.58 4.53
N ALA A 135 12.55 -6.44 4.93
CA ALA A 135 11.93 -6.41 6.25
C ALA A 135 12.91 -6.70 7.42
N GLY A 136 14.12 -7.11 7.13
CA GLY A 136 15.20 -7.27 8.12
C GLY A 136 16.00 -6.00 8.34
N GLY A 137 15.64 -4.90 7.67
CA GLY A 137 16.39 -3.64 7.74
C GLY A 137 17.68 -3.68 6.92
N THR A 138 17.75 -4.51 5.87
CA THR A 138 18.93 -4.60 5.01
C THR A 138 18.69 -3.90 3.69
N VAL A 139 19.62 -3.04 3.27
CA VAL A 139 19.68 -2.49 1.93
C VAL A 139 20.65 -3.34 1.10
N THR A 140 20.19 -3.81 -0.04
CA THR A 140 20.98 -4.60 -1.00
C THR A 140 21.02 -3.91 -2.34
N ALA A 141 22.21 -3.71 -2.89
CA ALA A 141 22.44 -3.24 -4.25
C ALA A 141 22.76 -4.40 -5.19
N LEU A 142 22.09 -4.42 -6.33
CA LEU A 142 22.29 -5.37 -7.43
C LEU A 142 22.63 -4.62 -8.71
N ALA A 143 23.30 -5.30 -9.66
CA ALA A 143 23.55 -4.77 -10.98
C ALA A 143 23.42 -5.84 -12.08
N GLY A 144 23.33 -5.42 -13.34
CA GLY A 144 23.24 -6.32 -14.48
C GLY A 144 22.02 -7.25 -14.42
N ALA A 145 22.23 -8.54 -14.48
CA ALA A 145 21.18 -9.57 -14.34
C ALA A 145 20.92 -9.96 -12.88
N GLY A 146 21.07 -9.03 -11.95
CA GLY A 146 20.79 -9.25 -10.52
C GLY A 146 22.02 -9.68 -9.70
N GLY A 147 23.23 -9.44 -10.18
CA GLY A 147 24.46 -9.66 -9.42
C GLY A 147 24.58 -8.71 -8.24
N ARG A 148 24.71 -9.26 -7.01
CA ARG A 148 24.85 -8.44 -5.79
C ARG A 148 26.18 -7.70 -5.78
N GLN A 149 26.13 -6.39 -5.58
CA GLN A 149 27.27 -5.50 -5.46
C GLN A 149 27.68 -5.32 -4.01
N TRP A 150 26.72 -4.93 -3.18
CA TRP A 150 26.90 -4.79 -1.73
C TRP A 150 25.60 -5.06 -0.99
N SER A 151 25.70 -5.22 0.32
CA SER A 151 24.55 -5.41 1.21
C SER A 151 24.91 -4.88 2.60
N VAL A 152 24.11 -4.00 3.16
CA VAL A 152 24.34 -3.33 4.45
C VAL A 152 23.14 -3.52 5.35
N SER A 153 23.36 -4.06 6.54
CA SER A 153 22.33 -4.12 7.59
C SER A 153 22.26 -2.76 8.30
N LEU A 154 21.04 -2.23 8.37
CA LEU A 154 20.70 -1.04 9.15
C LEU A 154 20.04 -1.40 10.48
N LYS A 155 19.99 -2.67 10.80
CA LYS A 155 19.44 -3.19 12.02
C LYS A 155 20.38 -2.83 13.20
N PRO A 156 19.86 -2.23 14.28
CA PRO A 156 20.67 -1.94 15.46
C PRO A 156 21.32 -3.18 16.06
N GLU A 157 22.47 -3.00 16.69
CA GLU A 157 23.16 -4.10 17.37
C GLU A 157 22.31 -4.65 18.53
N GLY A 158 22.25 -5.96 18.64
CA GLY A 158 21.43 -6.65 19.65
C GLY A 158 19.93 -6.74 19.33
N GLU A 159 19.43 -6.02 18.31
CA GLU A 159 18.01 -6.12 17.92
C GLU A 159 17.74 -7.44 17.19
N ASN A 160 16.73 -8.20 17.62
CA ASN A 160 16.36 -9.48 17.04
C ASN A 160 15.02 -9.48 16.31
N SER A 161 14.21 -8.43 16.51
CA SER A 161 12.90 -8.30 15.85
C SER A 161 13.04 -7.93 14.38
N LEU A 162 12.02 -8.30 13.60
CA LEU A 162 11.79 -7.77 12.26
C LEU A 162 10.78 -6.64 12.38
N THR A 163 11.02 -5.54 11.70
CA THR A 163 10.09 -4.41 11.69
C THR A 163 9.41 -4.30 10.35
N THR A 164 8.20 -3.74 10.38
CA THR A 164 7.48 -3.28 9.19
C THR A 164 7.59 -1.76 9.14
N GLY A 165 7.49 -1.19 7.95
CA GLY A 165 7.62 0.25 7.73
C GLY A 165 8.99 0.64 7.19
N GLY A 166 9.11 1.92 6.85
CA GLY A 166 10.29 2.46 6.21
C GLY A 166 10.40 2.10 4.72
N GLY A 167 11.58 2.33 4.17
CA GLY A 167 11.91 2.14 2.77
C GLY A 167 13.06 3.00 2.33
N ILE A 168 13.27 3.11 1.02
CA ILE A 168 14.41 3.82 0.43
C ILE A 168 13.98 4.83 -0.63
N ALA A 169 14.78 5.89 -0.75
CA ALA A 169 14.76 6.86 -1.83
C ALA A 169 16.19 7.15 -2.30
N ALA A 170 16.35 7.62 -3.52
CA ALA A 170 17.65 7.98 -4.05
C ALA A 170 17.72 9.46 -4.44
N ALA A 171 18.87 10.08 -4.18
CA ALA A 171 19.20 11.43 -4.59
C ALA A 171 20.66 11.50 -5.05
N GLY A 172 20.87 11.61 -6.36
CA GLY A 172 22.21 11.55 -6.94
C GLY A 172 22.90 10.22 -6.63
N ASN A 173 24.03 10.27 -5.97
CA ASN A 173 24.82 9.10 -5.55
C ASN A 173 24.51 8.63 -4.12
N VAL A 174 23.43 9.11 -3.51
CA VAL A 174 23.03 8.77 -2.14
C VAL A 174 21.76 7.95 -2.17
N ILE A 175 21.75 6.84 -1.44
CA ILE A 175 20.54 6.08 -1.09
C ILE A 175 20.18 6.43 0.34
N VAL A 176 19.02 7.00 0.56
CA VAL A 176 18.50 7.29 1.89
C VAL A 176 17.50 6.23 2.31
N ALA A 177 17.74 5.57 3.43
CA ALA A 177 16.90 4.55 4.00
C ALA A 177 16.26 5.06 5.29
N ALA A 178 14.94 5.10 5.33
CA ALA A 178 14.18 5.25 6.56
C ALA A 178 13.89 3.86 7.13
N THR A 179 14.18 3.64 8.41
CA THR A 179 14.07 2.31 9.02
C THR A 179 12.86 2.20 9.94
N GLY A 180 12.32 0.99 10.05
CA GLY A 180 11.36 0.67 11.09
C GLY A 180 11.98 0.59 12.49
N TYR A 181 13.27 0.91 12.64
CA TYR A 181 14.00 1.01 13.91
C TYR A 181 14.20 2.48 14.39
N GLY A 182 13.65 3.45 13.65
CA GLY A 182 13.68 4.86 14.05
C GLY A 182 14.89 5.63 13.53
N GLU A 183 15.57 5.15 12.51
CA GLU A 183 16.72 5.83 11.91
C GLU A 183 16.46 6.21 10.45
N LEU A 184 16.98 7.35 10.04
CA LEU A 184 17.18 7.76 8.65
C LEU A 184 18.67 7.68 8.34
N VAL A 185 19.06 6.83 7.41
CA VAL A 185 20.47 6.54 7.11
C VAL A 185 20.77 6.84 5.65
N ALA A 186 21.80 7.65 5.40
CA ALA A 186 22.32 7.87 4.05
C ALA A 186 23.48 6.90 3.75
N LEU A 187 23.40 6.26 2.60
CA LEU A 187 24.39 5.33 2.09
C LEU A 187 24.93 5.83 0.74
N ASP A 188 26.23 5.70 0.54
CA ASP A 188 26.81 5.86 -0.79
C ASP A 188 26.26 4.79 -1.74
N ALA A 189 25.69 5.20 -2.85
CA ALA A 189 25.01 4.30 -3.78
C ALA A 189 25.96 3.28 -4.44
N ALA A 190 27.25 3.61 -4.57
CA ALA A 190 28.24 2.74 -5.20
C ALA A 190 28.76 1.65 -4.27
N THR A 191 28.97 1.98 -3.00
CA THR A 191 29.71 1.17 -2.03
C THR A 191 28.86 0.65 -0.87
N GLY A 192 27.72 1.30 -0.57
CA GLY A 192 26.92 1.08 0.63
C GLY A 192 27.52 1.67 1.91
N GLY A 193 28.60 2.46 1.81
CA GLY A 193 29.19 3.15 2.96
C GLY A 193 28.21 4.14 3.57
N ARG A 194 28.12 4.18 4.92
CA ARG A 194 27.27 5.15 5.63
C ARG A 194 27.89 6.53 5.55
N ALA A 195 27.15 7.52 5.07
CA ALA A 195 27.54 8.92 5.02
C ALA A 195 27.11 9.64 6.32
N TRP A 196 25.86 9.48 6.72
CA TRP A 196 25.31 10.03 7.95
C TRP A 196 24.12 9.22 8.45
N THR A 197 23.74 9.44 9.71
CA THR A 197 22.55 8.88 10.34
C THR A 197 21.84 9.98 11.11
N TYR A 198 20.50 10.02 11.00
CA TYR A 198 19.62 10.93 11.74
C TYR A 198 18.62 10.10 12.56
N ASP A 199 18.46 10.43 13.84
CA ASP A 199 17.55 9.77 14.76
C ASP A 199 16.13 10.33 14.59
N LEU A 200 15.21 9.51 14.08
CA LEU A 200 13.79 9.83 13.96
C LEU A 200 13.05 9.70 15.30
N ARG A 201 13.67 9.09 16.31
CA ARG A 201 13.13 8.76 17.64
C ARG A 201 12.00 7.74 17.62
N GLU A 202 11.42 7.48 16.47
CA GLU A 202 10.29 6.55 16.26
C GLU A 202 10.44 5.83 14.91
N PRO A 203 9.84 4.64 14.76
CA PRO A 203 9.84 3.94 13.49
C PRO A 203 9.29 4.80 12.34
N ALA A 204 9.94 4.76 11.19
CA ALA A 204 9.40 5.34 9.97
C ALA A 204 8.15 4.56 9.55
N ARG A 205 7.08 5.27 9.18
CA ARG A 205 5.83 4.67 8.72
C ARG A 205 5.95 4.13 7.30
N GLY A 206 6.51 4.92 6.39
CA GLY A 206 6.68 4.61 4.98
C GLY A 206 8.06 4.96 4.46
N ALA A 207 8.25 4.76 3.17
CA ALA A 207 9.49 5.15 2.51
C ALA A 207 9.64 6.67 2.45
N PRO A 208 10.87 7.18 2.55
CA PRO A 208 11.13 8.62 2.43
C PRO A 208 10.96 9.09 0.98
N THR A 209 10.83 10.40 0.81
CA THR A 209 10.93 11.06 -0.50
C THR A 209 12.07 12.06 -0.46
N ALA A 210 12.98 11.97 -1.43
CA ALA A 210 14.14 12.84 -1.55
C ALA A 210 13.94 13.83 -2.72
N ALA A 211 13.94 15.12 -2.42
CA ALA A 211 13.80 16.18 -3.41
C ALA A 211 14.33 17.53 -2.90
N GLY A 212 14.80 18.39 -3.78
CA GLY A 212 15.19 19.76 -3.45
C GLY A 212 16.27 19.86 -2.35
N GLY A 213 17.18 18.90 -2.28
CA GLY A 213 18.23 18.86 -1.26
C GLY A 213 17.78 18.38 0.12
N LYS A 214 16.52 17.95 0.26
CA LYS A 214 15.94 17.44 1.51
C LYS A 214 15.35 16.05 1.35
N VAL A 215 15.25 15.34 2.46
CA VAL A 215 14.53 14.08 2.61
C VAL A 215 13.33 14.33 3.51
N TYR A 216 12.16 13.87 3.08
CA TYR A 216 10.91 13.95 3.83
C TYR A 216 10.48 12.56 4.24
N VAL A 217 10.25 12.35 5.54
CA VAL A 217 9.81 11.06 6.09
C VAL A 217 8.80 11.29 7.21
N VAL A 218 7.79 10.42 7.31
CA VAL A 218 6.77 10.45 8.36
C VAL A 218 6.96 9.25 9.29
N THR A 219 6.93 9.49 10.59
CA THR A 219 6.98 8.46 11.63
C THR A 219 5.58 7.87 11.90
N VAL A 220 5.54 6.78 12.67
CA VAL A 220 4.30 6.11 13.05
C VAL A 220 3.36 6.97 13.87
N SER A 221 3.89 7.97 14.61
CA SER A 221 3.08 8.95 15.38
C SER A 221 2.75 10.21 14.56
N ASN A 222 2.87 10.15 13.22
CA ASN A 222 2.57 11.27 12.33
C ASN A 222 3.52 12.48 12.48
N VAL A 223 4.78 12.29 12.90
CA VAL A 223 5.77 13.37 12.86
C VAL A 223 6.45 13.35 11.48
N LEU A 224 6.36 14.47 10.78
CA LEU A 224 7.10 14.70 9.53
C LEU A 224 8.47 15.29 9.87
N HIS A 225 9.52 14.67 9.36
CA HIS A 225 10.89 15.18 9.42
C HIS A 225 11.34 15.61 8.02
N ALA A 226 11.90 16.79 7.90
CA ALA A 226 12.65 17.26 6.74
C ALA A 226 14.12 17.35 7.12
N VAL A 227 14.96 16.57 6.46
CA VAL A 227 16.38 16.41 6.79
C VAL A 227 17.21 16.75 5.55
N ASN A 228 18.30 17.49 5.71
CA ASN A 228 19.20 17.85 4.61
C ASN A 228 19.94 16.60 4.10
N ILE A 229 19.94 16.39 2.79
CA ILE A 229 20.59 15.23 2.17
C ILE A 229 22.11 15.29 2.32
N ALA A 230 22.68 16.50 2.33
CA ALA A 230 24.12 16.70 2.30
C ALA A 230 24.83 16.21 3.56
N ASP A 231 24.24 16.45 4.73
CA ASP A 231 24.87 16.25 6.03
C ASP A 231 24.01 15.52 7.08
N GLY A 232 22.74 15.26 6.77
CA GLY A 232 21.79 14.65 7.72
C GLY A 232 21.29 15.63 8.79
N GLY A 233 21.55 16.92 8.66
CA GLY A 233 21.07 17.95 9.58
C GLY A 233 19.55 18.13 9.46
N GLU A 234 18.85 18.29 10.60
CA GLU A 234 17.43 18.62 10.63
C GLU A 234 17.21 20.00 9.99
N ALA A 235 16.32 20.07 9.00
CA ALA A 235 15.89 21.34 8.43
C ALA A 235 14.68 21.88 9.19
N TRP A 236 13.67 21.06 9.40
CA TRP A 236 12.47 21.35 10.17
C TRP A 236 11.68 20.07 10.44
N THR A 237 10.77 20.13 11.40
CA THR A 237 9.83 19.05 11.74
C THR A 237 8.43 19.59 11.90
N TYR A 238 7.42 18.72 11.71
CA TYR A 238 6.01 19.03 11.95
C TYR A 238 5.33 17.84 12.62
N ALA A 239 4.68 18.07 13.76
CA ALA A 239 3.89 17.05 14.44
C ALA A 239 2.44 17.10 13.98
N GLY A 240 1.99 16.07 13.28
CA GLY A 240 0.59 15.86 12.94
C GLY A 240 -0.22 15.30 14.10
N ILE A 241 -1.49 14.98 13.86
CA ILE A 241 -2.37 14.38 14.87
C ILE A 241 -1.97 12.91 15.06
N PRO A 242 -1.55 12.49 16.27
CA PRO A 242 -1.23 11.11 16.54
C PRO A 242 -2.49 10.24 16.56
N GLU A 243 -2.41 9.05 15.96
CA GLU A 243 -3.49 8.06 15.94
C GLU A 243 -3.08 6.82 16.74
N THR A 244 -4.02 6.27 17.50
CA THR A 244 -3.78 5.06 18.31
C THR A 244 -3.75 3.78 17.49
N ALA A 245 -4.31 3.79 16.28
CA ALA A 245 -4.32 2.67 15.35
C ALA A 245 -4.18 3.19 13.92
N GLY A 246 -3.15 2.75 13.22
CA GLY A 246 -2.91 3.03 11.81
C GLY A 246 -2.68 1.76 11.01
N VAL A 247 -2.98 1.80 9.74
CA VAL A 247 -2.54 0.74 8.80
C VAL A 247 -1.04 0.92 8.59
N LEU A 248 -0.26 -0.15 8.72
CA LEU A 248 1.14 -0.15 8.31
C LEU A 248 1.18 0.07 6.79
N SER A 249 1.39 1.30 6.38
CA SER A 249 1.30 1.72 4.98
C SER A 249 2.65 2.18 4.48
N ALA A 250 2.88 1.95 3.19
CA ALA A 250 4.08 2.40 2.49
C ALA A 250 3.94 3.80 1.89
N ALA A 251 2.98 4.60 2.35
CA ALA A 251 2.74 5.94 1.82
C ALA A 251 3.95 6.84 2.02
N SER A 252 4.38 7.48 0.94
CA SER A 252 5.48 8.43 0.91
C SER A 252 4.97 9.82 0.60
N PRO A 253 5.58 10.89 1.11
CA PRO A 253 5.28 12.25 0.69
C PRO A 253 5.44 12.44 -0.83
N ALA A 254 4.77 13.44 -1.40
CA ALA A 254 4.97 13.87 -2.78
C ALA A 254 5.50 15.29 -2.81
N VAL A 255 6.48 15.57 -3.68
CA VAL A 255 7.11 16.89 -3.79
C VAL A 255 7.00 17.42 -5.22
N SER A 256 6.60 18.67 -5.35
CA SER A 256 6.62 19.41 -6.62
C SER A 256 6.96 20.87 -6.37
N GLY A 257 8.04 21.36 -6.99
CA GLY A 257 8.54 22.71 -6.75
C GLY A 257 8.87 22.95 -5.27
N ASN A 258 8.26 23.97 -4.68
CA ASN A 258 8.42 24.33 -3.28
C ASN A 258 7.32 23.79 -2.35
N ILE A 259 6.56 22.78 -2.78
CA ILE A 259 5.49 22.19 -1.98
C ILE A 259 5.76 20.68 -1.77
N VAL A 260 5.68 20.24 -0.52
CA VAL A 260 5.61 18.84 -0.15
C VAL A 260 4.21 18.51 0.37
N VAL A 261 3.58 17.48 -0.18
CA VAL A 261 2.25 16.99 0.20
C VAL A 261 2.41 15.69 0.97
N VAL A 262 1.90 15.65 2.18
CA VAL A 262 2.15 14.59 3.17
C VAL A 262 0.86 13.88 3.55
N PRO A 263 0.81 12.55 3.43
CA PRO A 263 -0.33 11.74 3.86
C PRO A 263 -0.17 11.30 5.32
N TYR A 264 -1.20 11.51 6.14
CA TYR A 264 -1.23 11.14 7.55
C TYR A 264 -2.20 9.99 7.85
N SER A 265 -1.94 9.25 8.93
CA SER A 265 -2.85 8.18 9.39
C SER A 265 -4.16 8.72 9.95
N SER A 266 -4.21 9.99 10.33
CA SER A 266 -5.45 10.71 10.69
C SER A 266 -6.42 10.87 9.52
N GLY A 267 -6.03 10.51 8.29
CA GLY A 267 -6.83 10.74 7.08
C GLY A 267 -6.62 12.12 6.46
N GLU A 268 -5.75 12.91 7.05
CA GLU A 268 -5.38 14.23 6.54
C GLU A 268 -4.33 14.13 5.43
N VAL A 269 -4.41 15.06 4.50
CA VAL A 269 -3.40 15.35 3.47
C VAL A 269 -3.02 16.80 3.63
N ILE A 270 -1.79 17.07 4.05
CA ILE A 270 -1.33 18.43 4.35
C ILE A 270 -0.19 18.81 3.40
N ALA A 271 -0.25 20.00 2.84
CA ALA A 271 0.83 20.58 2.04
C ALA A 271 1.64 21.57 2.86
N PHE A 272 2.96 21.49 2.73
CA PHE A 272 3.90 22.36 3.42
C PHE A 272 4.82 23.07 2.41
N ASP A 273 5.32 24.21 2.81
CA ASP A 273 6.44 24.85 2.14
C ASP A 273 7.71 24.03 2.38
N THR A 274 8.45 23.68 1.35
CA THR A 274 9.66 22.86 1.46
C THR A 274 10.83 23.56 2.18
N ALA A 275 10.85 24.89 2.21
CA ALA A 275 11.92 25.66 2.82
C ALA A 275 11.68 25.85 4.33
N SER A 276 10.49 26.33 4.70
CA SER A 276 10.16 26.69 6.08
C SER A 276 9.47 25.58 6.89
N GLY A 277 8.77 24.64 6.23
CA GLY A 277 7.91 23.67 6.90
C GLY A 277 6.55 24.23 7.30
N ASP A 278 6.21 25.44 6.89
CA ASP A 278 4.90 26.02 7.19
C ASP A 278 3.78 25.32 6.41
N PRO A 279 2.66 24.96 7.06
CA PRO A 279 1.53 24.40 6.38
C PRO A 279 0.87 25.42 5.45
N LYS A 280 0.62 25.06 4.21
CA LYS A 280 -0.04 25.91 3.20
C LYS A 280 -1.53 25.64 3.12
N TRP A 281 -1.93 24.39 3.16
CA TRP A 281 -3.31 23.92 3.16
C TRP A 281 -3.41 22.50 3.69
N SER A 282 -4.60 22.11 4.12
CA SER A 282 -4.94 20.73 4.50
C SER A 282 -6.27 20.32 3.90
N ASP A 283 -6.44 19.04 3.60
CA ASP A 283 -7.68 18.41 3.21
C ASP A 283 -7.74 16.99 3.78
N THR A 284 -8.87 16.30 3.66
CA THR A 284 -9.06 14.96 4.23
C THR A 284 -9.72 13.99 3.26
N VAL A 285 -9.25 12.74 3.28
CA VAL A 285 -9.85 11.62 2.54
C VAL A 285 -10.85 10.80 3.38
N ILE A 286 -11.15 11.23 4.60
CA ILE A 286 -12.10 10.52 5.48
C ILE A 286 -13.51 10.63 4.89
N ARG A 287 -14.19 9.49 4.83
CA ARG A 287 -15.62 9.42 4.57
C ARG A 287 -16.37 9.33 5.90
N ALA A 288 -17.25 10.28 6.19
CA ALA A 288 -18.16 10.21 7.34
C ALA A 288 -19.23 9.15 7.09
N VAL A 289 -18.95 7.88 7.36
CA VAL A 289 -19.94 6.79 7.33
C VAL A 289 -20.15 6.25 8.73
N ARG A 290 -21.39 6.30 9.20
CA ARG A 290 -21.80 5.99 10.57
C ARG A 290 -21.82 4.50 10.96
N THR A 291 -21.49 3.53 10.07
CA THR A 291 -22.01 2.16 10.26
C THR A 291 -21.09 0.99 9.99
N ALA A 292 -19.78 1.12 9.82
CA ALA A 292 -18.93 -0.07 9.64
C ALA A 292 -17.74 -0.07 10.60
N ALA A 293 -17.49 -1.19 11.26
CA ALA A 293 -16.34 -1.39 12.17
C ALA A 293 -14.96 -1.21 11.48
N VAL A 294 -14.90 -1.33 10.16
CA VAL A 294 -13.71 -1.06 9.35
C VAL A 294 -13.55 0.44 9.03
N SER A 295 -14.63 1.24 9.16
CA SER A 295 -14.61 2.69 8.95
C SER A 295 -13.96 3.47 10.10
N GLY A 296 -13.49 2.79 11.15
CA GLY A 296 -12.66 3.39 12.19
C GLY A 296 -11.20 3.62 11.80
N LEU A 297 -10.76 3.13 10.61
CA LEU A 297 -9.44 3.40 10.08
C LEU A 297 -9.51 4.59 9.10
N SER A 298 -8.96 5.71 9.51
CA SER A 298 -8.92 6.97 8.74
C SER A 298 -7.75 7.05 7.77
N ASP A 299 -6.85 6.09 7.77
CA ASP A 299 -5.50 6.13 7.22
C ASP A 299 -5.42 6.46 5.71
N VAL A 300 -4.57 7.43 5.35
CA VAL A 300 -4.09 7.64 3.99
C VAL A 300 -2.91 6.70 3.75
N SER A 301 -3.23 5.47 3.34
CA SER A 301 -2.21 4.43 3.12
C SER A 301 -1.57 4.47 1.73
N ALA A 302 -2.10 5.26 0.83
CA ALA A 302 -1.59 5.51 -0.51
C ALA A 302 -0.79 6.82 -0.57
N SER A 303 0.32 6.83 -1.30
CA SER A 303 1.05 8.07 -1.55
C SER A 303 0.21 9.04 -2.38
N PRO A 304 0.17 10.34 -2.05
CA PRO A 304 -0.44 11.34 -2.92
C PRO A 304 0.34 11.43 -4.24
N VAL A 305 -0.37 11.76 -5.31
CA VAL A 305 0.21 11.93 -6.65
C VAL A 305 0.03 13.38 -7.07
N ILE A 306 1.12 14.05 -7.45
CA ILE A 306 1.07 15.42 -7.97
C ILE A 306 1.28 15.38 -9.48
N SER A 307 0.28 15.84 -10.24
CA SER A 307 0.38 15.92 -11.70
C SER A 307 -0.28 17.19 -12.21
N ASP A 308 0.44 17.97 -13.00
CA ASP A 308 -0.02 19.22 -13.63
C ASP A 308 -0.79 20.14 -12.67
N GLY A 309 -0.20 20.41 -11.49
CA GLY A 309 -0.76 21.32 -10.49
C GLY A 309 -1.97 20.77 -9.71
N THR A 310 -2.29 19.49 -9.87
CA THR A 310 -3.36 18.80 -9.13
C THR A 310 -2.77 17.70 -8.27
N VAL A 311 -3.25 17.61 -7.03
CA VAL A 311 -2.95 16.52 -6.09
C VAL A 311 -4.11 15.53 -6.09
N PHE A 312 -3.81 14.26 -6.29
CA PHE A 312 -4.75 13.16 -6.15
C PHE A 312 -4.38 12.37 -4.90
N ALA A 313 -5.31 12.24 -3.96
CA ALA A 313 -5.12 11.49 -2.73
C ALA A 313 -6.28 10.53 -2.51
N THR A 314 -5.98 9.34 -1.99
CA THR A 314 -6.96 8.29 -1.71
C THR A 314 -6.62 7.59 -0.41
N GLY A 315 -7.61 7.03 0.28
CA GLY A 315 -7.42 6.35 1.56
C GLY A 315 -8.33 5.14 1.74
N VAL A 316 -8.02 4.35 2.77
CA VAL A 316 -8.78 3.14 3.13
C VAL A 316 -10.16 3.44 3.73
N SER A 317 -10.44 4.70 4.05
CA SER A 317 -11.79 5.14 4.46
C SER A 317 -12.80 5.18 3.31
N GLY A 318 -12.36 4.92 2.06
CA GLY A 318 -13.23 4.78 0.90
C GLY A 318 -13.47 6.08 0.12
N ARG A 319 -12.54 7.04 0.17
CA ARG A 319 -12.64 8.31 -0.58
C ARG A 319 -11.37 8.58 -1.38
N THR A 320 -11.56 9.16 -2.57
CA THR A 320 -10.50 9.77 -3.38
C THR A 320 -10.86 11.24 -3.63
N ILE A 321 -9.88 12.11 -3.54
CA ILE A 321 -10.01 13.55 -3.77
C ILE A 321 -9.02 14.03 -4.82
N ALA A 322 -9.39 15.09 -5.53
CA ALA A 322 -8.47 15.91 -6.31
C ALA A 322 -8.52 17.34 -5.81
N VAL A 323 -7.36 17.93 -5.53
CA VAL A 323 -7.24 19.29 -5.03
C VAL A 323 -6.18 20.07 -5.82
N LYS A 324 -6.31 21.38 -5.90
CA LYS A 324 -5.27 22.25 -6.48
C LYS A 324 -4.04 22.25 -5.58
N LEU A 325 -2.89 21.98 -6.15
CA LEU A 325 -1.60 21.97 -5.41
C LEU A 325 -1.32 23.32 -4.73
N SER A 326 -1.67 24.43 -5.39
CA SER A 326 -1.31 25.76 -4.94
C SER A 326 -2.03 26.23 -3.67
N ASN A 327 -3.30 25.83 -3.48
CA ASN A 327 -4.15 26.37 -2.41
C ASN A 327 -5.06 25.36 -1.72
N GLY A 328 -5.03 24.06 -2.13
CA GLY A 328 -5.86 23.02 -1.53
C GLY A 328 -7.34 23.07 -1.93
N GLU A 329 -7.73 23.92 -2.88
CA GLU A 329 -9.12 23.96 -3.37
C GLU A 329 -9.52 22.60 -3.93
N ARG A 330 -10.57 22.00 -3.37
CA ARG A 330 -11.08 20.70 -3.82
C ARG A 330 -11.76 20.85 -5.18
N LEU A 331 -11.26 20.14 -6.17
CA LEU A 331 -11.80 20.09 -7.53
C LEU A 331 -12.93 19.09 -7.63
N TRP A 332 -12.74 17.93 -7.03
CA TRP A 332 -13.75 16.88 -6.93
C TRP A 332 -13.42 15.87 -5.81
N GLU A 333 -14.42 15.11 -5.43
CA GLU A 333 -14.29 13.95 -4.56
C GLU A 333 -15.17 12.81 -5.07
N GLU A 334 -14.71 11.57 -4.88
CA GLU A 334 -15.47 10.36 -5.20
C GLU A 334 -15.39 9.34 -4.08
N ASN A 335 -16.49 8.60 -3.91
CA ASN A 335 -16.61 7.56 -2.88
C ASN A 335 -15.96 6.24 -3.33
N VAL A 336 -14.73 6.30 -3.78
CA VAL A 336 -13.88 5.19 -4.17
C VAL A 336 -12.55 5.36 -3.45
N GLY A 337 -12.20 4.44 -2.57
CA GLY A 337 -10.93 4.48 -1.85
C GLY A 337 -9.98 3.42 -2.34
N SER A 338 -8.70 3.62 -2.08
CA SER A 338 -7.63 2.67 -2.39
C SER A 338 -6.59 2.65 -1.29
N ALA A 339 -5.99 1.47 -1.08
CA ALA A 339 -4.79 1.31 -0.26
C ALA A 339 -3.50 1.54 -1.06
N TYR A 340 -3.59 1.72 -2.37
CA TYR A 340 -2.44 1.85 -3.26
C TYR A 340 -2.43 3.20 -3.98
N THR A 341 -1.22 3.69 -4.23
CA THR A 341 -0.98 4.94 -4.96
C THR A 341 -1.58 4.87 -6.36
N PRO A 342 -2.44 5.82 -6.75
CA PRO A 342 -3.02 5.87 -8.08
C PRO A 342 -1.98 6.02 -9.18
N ALA A 343 -2.29 5.58 -10.39
CA ALA A 343 -1.56 5.94 -11.60
C ALA A 343 -2.33 7.05 -12.33
N VAL A 344 -1.66 8.17 -12.63
CA VAL A 344 -2.27 9.33 -13.29
C VAL A 344 -1.62 9.54 -14.65
N SER A 345 -2.43 9.61 -15.71
CA SER A 345 -1.94 9.85 -17.07
C SER A 345 -3.08 10.30 -18.00
N GLY A 346 -2.80 11.24 -18.89
CA GLY A 346 -3.78 11.76 -19.81
C GLY A 346 -4.99 12.37 -19.08
N ASN A 347 -6.19 11.95 -19.47
CA ASN A 347 -7.44 12.37 -18.82
C ASN A 347 -7.87 11.43 -17.67
N SER A 348 -7.00 10.51 -17.21
CA SER A 348 -7.40 9.39 -16.36
C SER A 348 -6.60 9.31 -15.07
N VAL A 349 -7.29 8.87 -14.01
CA VAL A 349 -6.75 8.41 -12.72
C VAL A 349 -7.15 6.95 -12.57
N PHE A 350 -6.17 6.05 -12.45
CA PHE A 350 -6.39 4.62 -12.28
C PHE A 350 -6.06 4.22 -10.85
N LEU A 351 -6.93 3.43 -10.23
CA LEU A 351 -6.72 2.91 -8.88
C LEU A 351 -7.32 1.51 -8.74
N ILE A 352 -6.84 0.72 -7.79
CA ILE A 352 -7.48 -0.52 -7.35
C ILE A 352 -8.25 -0.18 -6.08
N ASP A 353 -9.57 -0.36 -6.11
CA ASP A 353 -10.43 -0.05 -4.97
C ASP A 353 -10.33 -1.11 -3.86
N LEU A 354 -11.02 -0.86 -2.75
CA LEU A 354 -11.01 -1.74 -1.58
C LEU A 354 -11.74 -3.06 -1.80
N ASP A 355 -12.47 -3.18 -2.90
CA ASP A 355 -13.21 -4.37 -3.32
C ASP A 355 -12.51 -5.13 -4.45
N ASP A 356 -11.23 -4.87 -4.73
CA ASP A 356 -10.43 -5.45 -5.81
C ASP A 356 -10.97 -5.14 -7.23
N ASN A 357 -11.59 -3.98 -7.45
CA ASN A 357 -11.85 -3.50 -8.80
C ASN A 357 -10.74 -2.56 -9.24
N LEU A 358 -10.26 -2.73 -10.46
CA LEU A 358 -9.46 -1.72 -11.13
C LEU A 358 -10.41 -0.71 -11.77
N VAL A 359 -10.25 0.56 -11.40
CA VAL A 359 -11.15 1.65 -11.75
C VAL A 359 -10.39 2.73 -12.50
N ALA A 360 -10.99 3.26 -13.56
CA ALA A 360 -10.54 4.47 -14.23
C ALA A 360 -11.51 5.62 -13.93
N LEU A 361 -11.00 6.69 -13.35
CA LEU A 361 -11.73 7.92 -13.08
C LEU A 361 -11.30 9.01 -14.07
N ASN A 362 -12.24 9.85 -14.45
CA ASN A 362 -11.94 11.07 -15.19
C ASN A 362 -11.15 12.03 -14.29
N ARG A 363 -9.98 12.43 -14.74
CA ARG A 363 -9.05 13.28 -14.02
C ARG A 363 -9.65 14.63 -13.59
N SER A 364 -10.52 15.20 -14.41
CA SER A 364 -11.08 16.54 -14.18
C SER A 364 -12.37 16.54 -13.36
N THR A 365 -13.13 15.41 -13.36
CA THR A 365 -14.45 15.36 -12.74
C THR A 365 -14.60 14.30 -11.66
N GLY A 366 -13.64 13.36 -11.55
CA GLY A 366 -13.71 12.20 -10.66
C GLY A 366 -14.61 11.06 -11.16
N LYS A 367 -15.49 11.30 -12.13
CA LYS A 367 -16.46 10.30 -12.60
C LYS A 367 -15.78 9.09 -13.25
N ALA A 368 -16.30 7.90 -12.98
CA ALA A 368 -15.73 6.69 -13.54
C ALA A 368 -15.94 6.60 -15.05
N PHE A 369 -14.89 6.21 -15.77
CA PHE A 369 -14.96 5.76 -17.16
C PHE A 369 -15.37 4.30 -17.21
N TRP A 370 -14.73 3.46 -16.40
CA TRP A 370 -14.98 2.03 -16.30
C TRP A 370 -14.49 1.49 -14.94
N SER A 371 -15.01 0.31 -14.60
CA SER A 371 -14.59 -0.48 -13.45
C SER A 371 -14.52 -1.95 -13.86
N THR A 372 -13.40 -2.61 -13.57
CA THR A 372 -13.15 -4.01 -13.91
C THR A 372 -12.81 -4.80 -12.67
N ARG A 373 -13.62 -5.82 -12.35
CA ARG A 373 -13.34 -6.75 -11.26
C ARG A 373 -12.10 -7.56 -11.55
N LEU A 374 -11.11 -7.49 -10.66
CA LEU A 374 -9.90 -8.30 -10.78
C LEU A 374 -10.16 -9.73 -10.32
N PRO A 375 -9.48 -10.75 -10.92
CA PRO A 375 -9.64 -12.13 -10.51
C PRO A 375 -9.22 -12.35 -9.05
N VAL A 376 -10.14 -12.76 -8.21
CA VAL A 376 -9.91 -12.99 -6.77
C VAL A 376 -10.15 -14.45 -6.43
N VAL A 377 -9.15 -15.09 -5.81
CA VAL A 377 -9.28 -16.42 -5.23
C VAL A 377 -9.65 -16.28 -3.75
N ARG A 378 -10.85 -16.75 -3.38
CA ARG A 378 -11.32 -16.77 -1.99
C ARG A 378 -11.35 -18.22 -1.48
N LYS A 379 -10.46 -18.55 -0.53
CA LYS A 379 -10.44 -19.82 0.20
C LYS A 379 -10.60 -19.55 1.69
N LYS A 380 -11.02 -20.57 2.46
CA LYS A 380 -11.36 -20.45 3.90
C LYS A 380 -10.35 -19.68 4.77
N ARG A 381 -9.06 -19.57 4.36
CA ARG A 381 -7.99 -18.85 5.09
C ARG A 381 -7.08 -18.04 4.17
N PHE A 382 -7.52 -17.77 2.95
CA PHE A 382 -6.72 -17.08 1.95
C PHE A 382 -7.60 -16.22 1.05
N PHE A 383 -7.24 -14.96 0.92
CA PHE A 383 -7.86 -14.01 -0.01
C PHE A 383 -6.77 -13.46 -0.91
N SER A 384 -6.99 -13.46 -2.23
CA SER A 384 -6.15 -12.72 -3.15
C SER A 384 -6.30 -11.23 -2.88
N VAL A 385 -5.20 -10.50 -2.89
CA VAL A 385 -5.14 -9.04 -2.82
C VAL A 385 -4.24 -8.57 -3.95
N TRP A 386 -4.67 -7.55 -4.67
CA TRP A 386 -3.96 -6.98 -5.78
C TRP A 386 -3.21 -5.71 -5.38
N ALA A 387 -1.96 -5.59 -5.82
CA ALA A 387 -1.12 -4.40 -5.65
C ALA A 387 -0.83 -3.75 -7.01
N GLY A 388 -1.16 -2.47 -7.12
CA GLY A 388 -1.07 -1.69 -8.34
C GLY A 388 -2.02 -0.48 -8.29
N PRO A 389 -2.35 0.13 -9.43
CA PRO A 389 -1.81 -0.15 -10.76
C PRO A 389 -0.45 0.51 -11.02
N MET A 390 0.30 -0.02 -11.97
CA MET A 390 1.46 0.60 -12.59
C MET A 390 1.19 0.78 -14.08
N LEU A 391 1.31 2.00 -14.58
CA LEU A 391 1.13 2.30 -16.00
C LEU A 391 2.48 2.25 -16.71
N ALA A 392 2.65 1.27 -17.61
CA ALA A 392 3.86 1.15 -18.40
C ALA A 392 3.57 0.39 -19.72
N GLY A 393 4.24 0.77 -20.80
CA GLY A 393 4.10 0.17 -22.13
C GLY A 393 2.66 0.21 -22.64
N ASN A 394 1.93 1.30 -22.38
CA ASN A 394 0.53 1.51 -22.71
C ASN A 394 -0.43 0.51 -22.05
N LYS A 395 -0.05 -0.08 -20.93
CA LYS A 395 -0.84 -1.04 -20.17
C LYS A 395 -0.82 -0.72 -18.68
N LEU A 396 -1.90 -1.04 -17.99
CA LEU A 396 -1.95 -1.07 -16.54
C LEU A 396 -1.51 -2.44 -16.06
N TRP A 397 -0.57 -2.48 -15.13
CA TRP A 397 -0.05 -3.71 -14.55
C TRP A 397 -0.41 -3.80 -13.08
N ALA A 398 -0.81 -5.00 -12.65
CA ALA A 398 -1.03 -5.30 -11.24
C ALA A 398 -0.50 -6.70 -10.91
N VAL A 399 -0.05 -6.86 -9.67
CA VAL A 399 0.44 -8.13 -9.13
C VAL A 399 -0.41 -8.57 -7.94
N SER A 400 -0.41 -9.86 -7.64
CA SER A 400 -1.19 -10.38 -6.52
C SER A 400 -0.38 -11.22 -5.54
N ASN A 401 -0.90 -11.36 -4.33
CA ASN A 401 -0.34 -12.17 -3.27
C ASN A 401 -0.49 -13.70 -3.51
N ASP A 402 -1.20 -14.11 -4.56
CA ASP A 402 -1.24 -15.50 -5.05
C ASP A 402 -0.30 -15.74 -6.24
N GLY A 403 0.56 -14.76 -6.54
CA GLY A 403 1.63 -14.90 -7.52
C GLY A 403 1.15 -14.73 -8.97
N LYS A 404 0.30 -13.75 -9.23
CA LYS A 404 -0.14 -13.37 -10.57
C LYS A 404 0.37 -12.00 -10.98
N LEU A 405 0.53 -11.82 -12.28
CA LEU A 405 0.75 -10.54 -12.95
C LEU A 405 -0.32 -10.42 -14.04
N ILE A 406 -1.12 -9.36 -13.96
CA ILE A 406 -2.08 -9.03 -15.03
C ILE A 406 -1.66 -7.77 -15.75
N SER A 407 -2.08 -7.69 -17.02
CA SER A 407 -2.07 -6.44 -17.76
C SER A 407 -3.48 -6.11 -18.25
N VAL A 408 -3.83 -4.82 -18.24
CA VAL A 408 -5.17 -4.32 -18.53
C VAL A 408 -5.06 -3.17 -19.52
N GLU A 409 -5.99 -3.10 -20.48
CA GLU A 409 -6.12 -2.01 -21.45
C GLU A 409 -6.62 -0.74 -20.73
N PRO A 410 -5.86 0.38 -20.74
CA PRO A 410 -6.27 1.59 -20.03
C PRO A 410 -7.56 2.22 -20.54
N ALA A 411 -7.85 2.10 -21.83
CA ALA A 411 -9.02 2.75 -22.44
C ALA A 411 -10.35 2.05 -22.06
N THR A 412 -10.31 0.72 -21.89
CA THR A 412 -11.52 -0.09 -21.75
C THR A 412 -11.62 -0.88 -20.44
N GLY A 413 -10.50 -1.05 -19.72
CA GLY A 413 -10.44 -1.91 -18.55
C GLY A 413 -10.38 -3.41 -18.89
N GLN A 414 -10.24 -3.79 -20.15
CA GLN A 414 -10.15 -5.20 -20.57
C GLN A 414 -8.86 -5.83 -20.07
N ILE A 415 -8.95 -7.00 -19.42
CA ILE A 415 -7.78 -7.79 -19.02
C ILE A 415 -7.16 -8.39 -20.29
N LEU A 416 -5.91 -8.02 -20.58
CA LEU A 416 -5.16 -8.45 -21.76
C LEU A 416 -4.34 -9.72 -21.49
N SER A 417 -3.83 -9.88 -20.27
CA SER A 417 -3.05 -11.06 -19.88
C SER A 417 -3.19 -11.38 -18.40
N ASP A 418 -3.09 -12.68 -18.07
CA ASP A 418 -2.98 -13.21 -16.70
C ASP A 418 -1.81 -14.19 -16.69
N ARG A 419 -0.71 -13.82 -16.05
CA ARG A 419 0.53 -14.59 -15.99
C ARG A 419 0.87 -15.00 -14.57
N LYS A 420 1.49 -16.16 -14.42
CA LYS A 420 2.03 -16.62 -13.14
C LYS A 420 3.40 -16.00 -12.90
N LEU A 421 3.58 -15.41 -11.73
CA LEU A 421 4.87 -14.97 -11.21
C LEU A 421 5.60 -16.12 -10.49
N PRO A 422 6.95 -16.01 -10.35
CA PRO A 422 7.74 -16.99 -9.58
C PRO A 422 7.40 -17.07 -8.08
N GLY A 423 6.66 -16.09 -7.55
CA GLY A 423 6.23 -16.05 -6.15
C GLY A 423 5.19 -14.96 -5.89
N PRO A 424 4.59 -14.96 -4.69
CA PRO A 424 3.65 -13.92 -4.25
C PRO A 424 4.26 -12.53 -4.31
N ALA A 425 3.49 -11.52 -4.74
CA ALA A 425 3.90 -10.13 -4.74
C ALA A 425 2.87 -9.27 -4.00
N PHE A 426 3.35 -8.27 -3.23
CA PHE A 426 2.52 -7.47 -2.33
C PHE A 426 2.70 -5.97 -2.57
N ILE A 427 3.66 -5.61 -3.40
CA ILE A 427 4.04 -4.24 -3.74
C ILE A 427 3.85 -4.08 -5.24
N LYS A 428 3.29 -2.93 -5.64
CA LYS A 428 3.09 -2.63 -7.06
C LYS A 428 4.41 -2.76 -7.85
N PRO A 429 4.37 -3.20 -9.11
CA PRO A 429 5.56 -3.21 -9.97
C PRO A 429 6.16 -1.82 -10.10
N THR A 430 7.47 -1.75 -10.37
CA THR A 430 8.17 -0.53 -10.79
C THR A 430 8.63 -0.67 -12.24
N ALA A 431 8.92 0.44 -12.90
CA ALA A 431 9.35 0.41 -14.31
C ALA A 431 10.46 1.42 -14.58
N ALA A 432 11.56 0.95 -15.12
CA ALA A 432 12.69 1.79 -15.56
C ALA A 432 13.52 1.06 -16.62
N GLY A 433 14.26 1.80 -17.44
CA GLY A 433 15.15 1.24 -18.44
C GLY A 433 14.47 0.26 -19.41
N GLY A 434 13.20 0.50 -19.72
CA GLY A 434 12.40 -0.34 -20.61
C GLY A 434 11.94 -1.68 -20.01
N ARG A 435 11.98 -1.87 -18.69
CA ARG A 435 11.64 -3.12 -18.00
C ARG A 435 10.70 -2.88 -16.83
N LEU A 436 9.90 -3.91 -16.49
CA LEU A 436 9.16 -3.99 -15.24
C LEU A 436 9.99 -4.73 -14.18
N TYR A 437 9.85 -4.32 -12.94
CA TYR A 437 10.48 -4.99 -11.79
C TYR A 437 9.42 -5.35 -10.77
N VAL A 438 9.46 -6.60 -10.30
CA VAL A 438 8.55 -7.13 -9.28
C VAL A 438 9.38 -7.67 -8.11
N LEU A 439 9.14 -7.10 -6.94
CA LEU A 439 9.68 -7.61 -5.67
C LEU A 439 8.71 -8.62 -5.08
N ALA A 440 9.13 -9.87 -5.01
CA ALA A 440 8.33 -10.94 -4.44
C ALA A 440 8.45 -11.00 -2.91
N GLY A 441 7.46 -11.61 -2.26
CA GLY A 441 7.42 -11.74 -0.80
C GLY A 441 8.53 -12.61 -0.19
N ASP A 442 9.25 -13.39 -1.01
CA ASP A 442 10.45 -14.13 -0.61
C ASP A 442 11.74 -13.28 -0.70
N GLY A 443 11.61 -11.99 -0.99
CA GLY A 443 12.73 -11.06 -1.14
C GLY A 443 13.47 -11.21 -2.47
N SER A 444 12.93 -11.91 -3.47
CA SER A 444 13.54 -11.95 -4.79
C SER A 444 13.02 -10.81 -5.68
N LEU A 445 13.94 -10.18 -6.42
CA LEU A 445 13.64 -9.21 -7.45
C LEU A 445 13.62 -9.88 -8.82
N SER A 446 12.54 -9.71 -9.56
CA SER A 446 12.39 -10.18 -10.94
C SER A 446 12.35 -9.00 -11.90
N ALA A 447 13.10 -9.08 -13.00
CA ALA A 447 12.96 -8.17 -14.14
C ALA A 447 12.16 -8.85 -15.25
N LEU A 448 11.21 -8.12 -15.81
CA LEU A 448 10.28 -8.57 -16.84
C LEU A 448 10.35 -7.59 -18.04
N ARG A 449 10.05 -8.08 -19.25
CA ARG A 449 10.00 -7.25 -20.47
C ARG A 449 8.57 -6.94 -20.89
#